data_e7e9a8f2fa60e46ec75c27026f64eaa5
#
_entry.id   e7e9a8f2fa60e46ec75c27026f64eaa5
#
_cell.length_a   1.000
_cell.length_b   1.000
_cell.length_c   1.000
_cell.angle_alpha   90.00
_cell.angle_beta   90.00
_cell.angle_gamma   90.00
#
_symmetry.space_group_name_H-M   'P 1'
#
loop_
_entity.id
_entity.type
_entity.pdbx_description
1 polymer ?
#
loop_
_entity_poly.entity_id
_entity_poly.type
_entity_poly.pdbx_seq_one_letter_code
_entity_poly.pdbx_strand_id
1 'polypeptide(L)'
;MIQILVPHHTFLKEDILKIIYEFDTDKEGFDWTELNRIQQADDMAYSISLITDKVRSWYKYDERNEIPVEEIQDAIYDILNEHLNLEKLGY
;
A
#
# COMPACT_ATOMS: atom_id res chain seq x y z
N MET A 1 3.76 -24.40 -0.75
CA MET A 1 2.63 -23.63 -0.22
C MET A 1 3.13 -22.50 0.68
N ILE A 2 2.63 -21.32 0.50
CA ILE A 2 2.97 -20.16 1.34
C ILE A 2 1.73 -19.78 2.15
N GLN A 3 1.94 -19.55 3.45
CA GLN A 3 0.91 -19.05 4.35
C GLN A 3 1.31 -17.67 4.84
N ILE A 4 0.37 -16.73 4.79
CA ILE A 4 0.58 -15.39 5.31
C ILE A 4 -0.35 -15.18 6.49
N LEU A 5 0.25 -14.89 7.65
CA LEU A 5 -0.48 -14.54 8.85
C LEU A 5 -0.62 -13.02 8.91
N VAL A 6 -1.85 -12.54 8.84
CA VAL A 6 -2.16 -11.11 8.96
C VAL A 6 -2.71 -10.85 10.35
N PRO A 7 -1.98 -10.13 11.22
CA PRO A 7 -2.53 -9.78 12.53
C PRO A 7 -3.67 -8.80 12.35
N HIS A 8 -4.76 -9.07 13.04
CA HIS A 8 -5.93 -8.20 13.05
C HIS A 8 -5.98 -7.49 14.39
N HIS A 9 -5.91 -6.16 14.38
CA HIS A 9 -5.90 -5.39 15.60
C HIS A 9 -7.28 -5.37 16.25
N THR A 10 -7.32 -5.81 17.49
CA THR A 10 -8.49 -5.67 18.35
C THR A 10 -8.07 -4.94 19.63
N PHE A 11 -9.04 -4.38 20.35
CA PHE A 11 -8.76 -3.67 21.59
C PHE A 11 -8.60 -4.62 22.79
N LEU A 12 -9.01 -5.87 22.66
CA LEU A 12 -8.94 -6.87 23.72
C LEU A 12 -7.98 -7.97 23.29
N LYS A 13 -7.03 -8.32 24.18
CA LYS A 13 -6.02 -9.34 23.90
C LYS A 13 -6.64 -10.72 23.60
N GLU A 14 -7.75 -11.02 24.25
CA GLU A 14 -8.45 -12.29 24.04
C GLU A 14 -9.12 -12.38 22.69
N ASP A 15 -9.37 -11.23 22.04
CA ASP A 15 -10.10 -11.13 20.79
C ASP A 15 -9.20 -10.97 19.57
N ILE A 16 -7.91 -11.32 19.70
CA ILE A 16 -6.98 -11.26 18.57
C ILE A 16 -7.42 -12.27 17.52
N LEU A 17 -7.88 -11.76 16.39
CA LEU A 17 -8.19 -12.59 15.22
C LEU A 17 -6.92 -12.78 14.38
N LYS A 18 -6.75 -14.00 13.94
CA LYS A 18 -5.66 -14.32 13.01
C LYS A 18 -6.29 -14.67 11.66
N ILE A 19 -5.87 -13.96 10.63
CA ILE A 19 -6.29 -14.26 9.27
C ILE A 19 -5.11 -14.87 8.56
N ILE A 20 -5.31 -16.05 7.98
CA ILE A 20 -4.28 -16.78 7.27
C ILE A 20 -4.69 -16.88 5.81
N TYR A 21 -3.83 -16.39 4.91
CA TYR A 21 -3.98 -16.58 3.47
C TYR A 21 -3.02 -17.71 3.05
N GLU A 22 -3.57 -18.71 2.37
CA GLU A 22 -2.78 -19.83 1.85
C GLU A 22 -2.69 -19.72 0.34
N PHE A 23 -1.47 -19.88 -0.17
CA PHE A 23 -1.18 -19.85 -1.60
C PHE A 23 -0.44 -21.14 -2.00
N ASP A 24 -0.96 -21.82 -2.99
CA ASP A 24 -0.27 -22.98 -3.59
C ASP A 24 0.67 -22.47 -4.68
N THR A 25 1.91 -22.23 -4.32
CA THR A 25 2.91 -21.69 -5.23
C THR A 25 3.39 -22.72 -6.27
N ASP A 26 3.08 -24.00 -6.05
CA ASP A 26 3.42 -25.07 -6.99
C ASP A 26 2.35 -25.26 -8.06
N LYS A 27 1.21 -24.58 -7.89
CA LYS A 27 0.13 -24.64 -8.86
C LYS A 27 0.55 -23.96 -10.17
N GLU A 28 0.29 -24.62 -11.27
CA GLU A 28 0.51 -24.04 -12.60
C GLU A 28 -0.34 -22.78 -12.76
N GLY A 29 0.30 -21.70 -13.23
CA GLY A 29 -0.38 -20.41 -13.41
C GLY A 29 -0.58 -19.62 -12.12
N PHE A 30 0.16 -19.93 -11.05
CA PHE A 30 0.07 -19.17 -9.81
C PHE A 30 0.35 -17.67 -10.02
N ASP A 31 -0.52 -16.83 -9.47
CA ASP A 31 -0.39 -15.38 -9.59
C ASP A 31 0.37 -14.79 -8.40
N TRP A 32 1.65 -14.52 -8.61
CA TRP A 32 2.51 -13.89 -7.61
C TRP A 32 2.10 -12.45 -7.27
N THR A 33 1.39 -11.78 -8.18
CA THR A 33 0.94 -10.41 -7.97
C THR A 33 -0.02 -10.32 -6.77
N GLU A 34 -0.96 -11.25 -6.67
CA GLU A 34 -1.89 -11.29 -5.54
C GLU A 34 -1.16 -11.46 -4.21
N LEU A 35 -0.20 -12.40 -4.16
CA LEU A 35 0.62 -12.60 -2.97
C LEU A 35 1.38 -11.34 -2.58
N ASN A 36 2.01 -10.67 -3.56
CA ASN A 36 2.74 -9.43 -3.31
C ASN A 36 1.84 -8.30 -2.82
N ARG A 37 0.63 -8.20 -3.35
CA ARG A 37 -0.35 -7.20 -2.88
C ARG A 37 -0.71 -7.39 -1.42
N ILE A 38 -0.90 -8.64 -0.99
CA ILE A 38 -1.19 -8.94 0.41
C ILE A 38 0.01 -8.61 1.30
N GLN A 39 1.22 -8.96 0.87
CA GLN A 39 2.44 -8.66 1.63
C GLN A 39 2.72 -7.16 1.76
N GLN A 40 2.31 -6.36 0.77
CA GLN A 40 2.54 -4.91 0.76
C GLN A 40 1.31 -4.11 1.22
N ALA A 41 0.27 -4.76 1.74
CA ALA A 41 -0.99 -4.08 2.07
C ALA A 41 -0.82 -2.93 3.07
N ASP A 42 -0.03 -3.11 4.11
CA ASP A 42 0.23 -2.06 5.10
C ASP A 42 0.98 -0.88 4.50
N ASP A 43 1.96 -1.15 3.64
CA ASP A 43 2.71 -0.11 2.96
C ASP A 43 1.84 0.65 1.96
N MET A 44 0.89 -0.03 1.32
CA MET A 44 -0.10 0.62 0.46
C MET A 44 -0.99 1.57 1.27
N ALA A 45 -1.49 1.14 2.42
CA ALA A 45 -2.31 1.97 3.29
C ALA A 45 -1.52 3.19 3.78
N TYR A 46 -0.27 3.01 4.17
CA TYR A 46 0.61 4.10 4.58
C TYR A 46 0.86 5.08 3.44
N SER A 47 1.10 4.59 2.22
CA SER A 47 1.30 5.43 1.04
C SER A 47 0.07 6.29 0.73
N ILE A 48 -1.12 5.74 0.87
CA ILE A 48 -2.38 6.50 0.71
C ILE A 48 -2.45 7.63 1.73
N SER A 49 -2.08 7.36 2.98
CA SER A 49 -2.03 8.37 4.03
C SER A 49 -1.08 9.53 3.67
N LEU A 50 0.11 9.20 3.19
CA LEU A 50 1.10 10.22 2.78
C LEU A 50 0.64 11.05 1.59
N ILE A 51 0.01 10.42 0.61
CA ILE A 51 -0.56 11.13 -0.55
C ILE A 51 -1.67 12.07 -0.10
N THR A 52 -2.55 11.61 0.77
CA THR A 52 -3.64 12.42 1.33
C THR A 52 -3.09 13.64 2.08
N ASP A 53 -2.05 13.45 2.90
CA ASP A 53 -1.40 14.54 3.62
C ASP A 53 -0.76 15.54 2.65
N LYS A 54 -0.15 15.06 1.58
CA LYS A 54 0.44 15.94 0.57
C LYS A 54 -0.60 16.80 -0.14
N VAL A 55 -1.70 16.20 -0.57
CA VAL A 55 -2.81 16.92 -1.20
C VAL A 55 -3.38 17.97 -0.24
N ARG A 56 -3.56 17.60 1.03
CA ARG A 56 -4.05 18.51 2.05
C ARG A 56 -3.10 19.66 2.27
N SER A 57 -1.79 19.43 2.25
CA SER A 57 -0.80 20.49 2.42
C SER A 57 -0.84 21.51 1.28
N TRP A 58 -1.05 21.04 0.05
CA TRP A 58 -1.24 21.96 -1.08
C TRP A 58 -2.49 22.82 -0.91
N TYR A 59 -3.57 22.23 -0.46
CA TYR A 59 -4.82 22.95 -0.27
C TYR A 59 -4.75 23.99 0.86
N LYS A 60 -4.10 23.64 1.98
CA LYS A 60 -4.11 24.48 3.18
C LYS A 60 -2.98 25.51 3.23
N TYR A 61 -1.81 25.17 2.74
CA TYR A 61 -0.58 25.94 2.98
C TYR A 61 0.08 26.47 1.73
N ASP A 62 -0.30 26.00 0.56
CA ASP A 62 0.25 26.48 -0.69
C ASP A 62 -0.60 27.67 -1.19
N GLU A 63 0.05 28.81 -1.43
CA GLU A 63 -0.63 30.01 -1.86
C GLU A 63 -0.91 30.06 -3.36
N ARG A 64 -0.38 29.09 -4.11
CA ARG A 64 -0.60 29.00 -5.54
C ARG A 64 -2.04 28.57 -5.84
N ASN A 65 -2.64 29.17 -6.86
CA ASN A 65 -3.97 28.77 -7.32
C ASN A 65 -3.94 27.48 -8.15
N GLU A 66 -2.79 27.18 -8.72
CA GLU A 66 -2.60 26.02 -9.57
C GLU A 66 -1.27 25.34 -9.22
N ILE A 67 -1.25 24.02 -9.27
CA ILE A 67 -0.05 23.24 -9.08
C ILE A 67 0.28 22.54 -10.39
N PRO A 68 1.51 22.66 -10.91
CA PRO A 68 1.90 21.97 -12.14
C PRO A 68 1.67 20.46 -12.03
N VAL A 69 1.16 19.87 -13.09
CA VAL A 69 0.89 18.43 -13.15
C VAL A 69 2.17 17.62 -12.89
N GLU A 70 3.31 18.08 -13.39
CA GLU A 70 4.60 17.42 -13.14
C GLU A 70 4.95 17.37 -11.66
N GLU A 71 4.69 18.44 -10.91
CA GLU A 71 4.93 18.47 -9.47
C GLU A 71 4.03 17.49 -8.73
N ILE A 72 2.77 17.39 -9.14
CA ILE A 72 1.81 16.42 -8.58
C ILE A 72 2.30 14.99 -8.86
N GLN A 73 2.67 14.72 -10.11
CA GLN A 73 3.15 13.40 -10.53
C GLN A 73 4.40 13.01 -9.75
N ASP A 74 5.39 13.89 -9.68
CA ASP A 74 6.65 13.61 -9.00
C ASP A 74 6.42 13.34 -7.51
N ALA A 75 5.59 14.13 -6.85
CA ALA A 75 5.30 13.94 -5.43
C ALA A 75 4.61 12.60 -5.15
N ILE A 76 3.65 12.22 -5.98
CA ILE A 76 2.93 10.94 -5.81
C ILE A 76 3.84 9.76 -6.10
N TYR A 77 4.60 9.79 -7.21
CA TYR A 77 5.51 8.69 -7.55
C TYR A 77 6.67 8.57 -6.57
N ASP A 78 7.17 9.67 -6.01
CA ASP A 78 8.19 9.61 -4.97
C ASP A 78 7.69 8.84 -3.75
N ILE A 79 6.47 9.12 -3.31
CA ILE A 79 5.85 8.40 -2.19
C ILE A 79 5.68 6.91 -2.53
N LEU A 80 5.13 6.61 -3.70
CA LEU A 80 4.87 5.23 -4.11
C LEU A 80 6.18 4.42 -4.25
N ASN A 81 7.18 5.00 -4.88
CA ASN A 81 8.47 4.32 -5.11
C ASN A 81 9.28 4.14 -3.83
N GLU A 82 9.14 5.05 -2.86
CA GLU A 82 9.84 4.94 -1.57
C GLU A 82 9.28 3.79 -0.73
N HIS A 83 7.97 3.58 -0.75
CA HIS A 83 7.29 2.65 0.15
C HIS A 83 6.82 1.36 -0.49
N LEU A 84 6.71 1.30 -1.81
CA LEU A 84 6.14 0.17 -2.52
C LEU A 84 7.07 -0.35 -3.61
N ASN A 85 6.94 -1.63 -3.91
CA ASN A 85 7.49 -2.20 -5.14
C ASN A 85 6.36 -2.32 -6.17
N LEU A 86 6.20 -1.28 -6.98
CA LEU A 86 5.11 -1.19 -7.96
C LEU A 86 5.14 -2.31 -9.00
N GLU A 87 6.33 -2.71 -9.43
CA GLU A 87 6.49 -3.79 -10.40
C GLU A 87 5.87 -5.09 -9.88
N LYS A 88 6.15 -5.44 -8.62
CA LYS A 88 5.58 -6.64 -7.98
C LYS A 88 4.08 -6.53 -7.74
N LEU A 89 3.54 -5.31 -7.68
CA LEU A 89 2.12 -5.08 -7.54
C LEU A 89 1.36 -5.14 -8.88
N GLY A 90 2.08 -5.26 -9.99
CA GLY A 90 1.48 -5.35 -11.31
C GLY A 90 1.34 -4.00 -12.03
N TYR A 91 2.11 -3.01 -11.61
CA TYR A 91 2.08 -1.69 -12.22
C TYR A 91 3.34 -1.36 -13.00
#